data_60e0ccb52901f9163dd4091537e6e9dc
#
_entry.id   60e0ccb52901f9163dd4091537e6e9dc
#
_cell.length_a   1.000
_cell.length_b   1.000
_cell.length_c   1.000
_cell.angle_alpha   90.00
_cell.angle_beta   90.00
_cell.angle_gamma   90.00
#
_symmetry.space_group_name_H-M   'P 1'
#
loop_
_entity.id
_entity.type
_entity.pdbx_description
1 polymer ?
#
loop_
_entity_poly.entity_id
_entity_poly.type
_entity_poly.pdbx_seq_one_letter_code
_entity_poly.pdbx_strand_id
1 'polypeptide(L)'
;MNETVRIEGKQIALRPITLEDTPLIVRWRSDPRVYGTLFRQEPITEERHRQWLREMVLSGKCIVDKAQNRPVGTVFLKEIDREHLRAEYAIFIGEETARGRGIGSEAARLMTDYGFQQLGLNRIYLYVFASNVRAITSYRSAGFREEGRLRENYRCKDGNFADVLMMSILR
;
A
#
# COMPACT_ATOMS: atom_id res chain seq x y z
N MET A 1 15.78 0.60 -15.45
CA MET A 1 15.35 0.56 -14.02
C MET A 1 14.76 -0.82 -13.79
N ASN A 2 15.24 -1.53 -12.75
CA ASN A 2 14.93 -2.96 -12.56
C ASN A 2 13.49 -3.18 -12.10
N GLU A 3 12.56 -3.36 -13.04
CA GLU A 3 11.15 -3.69 -12.80
C GLU A 3 10.96 -5.10 -12.21
N THR A 4 11.97 -5.95 -12.33
CA THR A 4 11.96 -7.38 -11.95
C THR A 4 12.46 -7.67 -10.54
N VAL A 5 12.82 -6.66 -9.74
CA VAL A 5 13.42 -6.89 -8.42
C VAL A 5 12.39 -7.49 -7.45
N ARG A 6 12.64 -8.73 -7.07
CA ARG A 6 12.02 -9.37 -5.90
C ARG A 6 12.79 -8.95 -4.66
N ILE A 7 12.07 -8.48 -3.63
CA ILE A 7 12.64 -8.02 -2.37
C ILE A 7 12.29 -9.07 -1.31
N GLU A 8 13.32 -9.66 -0.69
CA GLU A 8 13.14 -10.69 0.31
C GLU A 8 13.09 -10.11 1.71
N GLY A 9 12.04 -10.45 2.44
CA GLY A 9 11.88 -10.18 3.87
C GLY A 9 11.96 -11.46 4.70
N LYS A 10 11.66 -11.33 5.99
CA LYS A 10 11.66 -12.45 6.95
C LYS A 10 10.47 -13.39 6.70
N GLN A 11 9.26 -12.85 6.73
CA GLN A 11 8.00 -13.60 6.57
C GLN A 11 7.42 -13.48 5.17
N ILE A 12 7.77 -12.42 4.45
CA ILE A 12 7.20 -12.09 3.14
C ILE A 12 8.28 -11.86 2.10
N ALA A 13 7.87 -11.88 0.85
CA ALA A 13 8.63 -11.32 -0.25
C ALA A 13 7.75 -10.33 -1.03
N LEU A 14 8.34 -9.30 -1.60
CA LEU A 14 7.70 -8.37 -2.51
C LEU A 14 8.15 -8.69 -3.93
N ARG A 15 7.23 -9.00 -4.82
CA ARG A 15 7.51 -9.22 -6.25
C ARG A 15 6.72 -8.25 -7.12
N PRO A 16 7.11 -8.01 -8.36
CA PRO A 16 6.28 -7.25 -9.29
C PRO A 16 4.86 -7.82 -9.39
N ILE A 17 3.88 -6.94 -9.55
CA ILE A 17 2.52 -7.35 -9.88
C ILE A 17 2.48 -7.71 -11.36
N THR A 18 1.82 -8.80 -11.68
CA THR A 18 1.61 -9.27 -13.07
C THR A 18 0.13 -9.24 -13.45
N LEU A 19 -0.17 -9.40 -14.73
CA LEU A 19 -1.55 -9.50 -15.21
C LEU A 19 -2.28 -10.74 -14.64
N GLU A 20 -1.54 -11.78 -14.27
CA GLU A 20 -2.07 -12.99 -13.64
C GLU A 20 -2.61 -12.74 -12.23
N ASP A 21 -2.13 -11.69 -11.56
CA ASP A 21 -2.62 -11.30 -10.24
C ASP A 21 -3.98 -10.57 -10.31
N THR A 22 -4.42 -10.15 -11.49
CA THR A 22 -5.63 -9.34 -11.67
C THR A 22 -6.88 -9.94 -11.02
N PRO A 23 -7.25 -11.21 -11.25
CA PRO A 23 -8.46 -11.78 -10.65
C PRO A 23 -8.42 -11.76 -9.12
N LEU A 24 -7.25 -12.03 -8.55
CA LEU A 24 -7.05 -12.04 -7.11
C LEU A 24 -7.15 -10.62 -6.49
N ILE A 25 -6.50 -9.65 -7.12
CA ILE A 25 -6.52 -8.24 -6.67
C ILE A 25 -7.94 -7.68 -6.79
N VAL A 26 -8.66 -7.97 -7.86
CA VAL A 26 -10.05 -7.55 -8.05
C VAL A 26 -10.96 -8.17 -7.00
N ARG A 27 -10.81 -9.45 -6.68
CA ARG A 27 -11.54 -10.11 -5.59
C ARG A 27 -11.33 -9.37 -4.26
N TRP A 28 -10.08 -9.08 -3.89
CA TRP A 28 -9.76 -8.34 -2.67
C TRP A 28 -10.33 -6.92 -2.66
N ARG A 29 -10.16 -6.20 -3.76
CA ARG A 29 -10.63 -4.82 -3.92
C ARG A 29 -12.15 -4.69 -3.97
N SER A 30 -12.86 -5.79 -4.19
CA SER A 30 -14.33 -5.87 -4.18
C SER A 30 -14.90 -6.33 -2.83
N ASP A 31 -14.04 -6.71 -1.87
CA ASP A 31 -14.46 -7.04 -0.51
C ASP A 31 -14.68 -5.75 0.30
N PRO A 32 -15.89 -5.53 0.87
CA PRO A 32 -16.18 -4.35 1.72
C PRO A 32 -15.21 -4.17 2.88
N ARG A 33 -14.67 -5.27 3.44
CA ARG A 33 -13.70 -5.25 4.53
C ARG A 33 -12.32 -4.72 4.10
N VAL A 34 -12.06 -4.72 2.79
CA VAL A 34 -10.85 -4.15 2.20
C VAL A 34 -11.13 -2.73 1.72
N TYR A 35 -12.07 -2.54 0.79
CA TYR A 35 -12.29 -1.22 0.22
C TYR A 35 -12.82 -0.19 1.23
N GLY A 36 -13.51 -0.61 2.28
CA GLY A 36 -13.95 0.27 3.38
C GLY A 36 -12.80 0.96 4.12
N THR A 37 -11.57 0.43 4.03
CA THR A 37 -10.37 1.02 4.64
C THR A 37 -9.55 1.87 3.66
N LEU A 38 -9.96 1.93 2.40
CA LEU A 38 -9.27 2.64 1.32
C LEU A 38 -10.04 3.92 0.95
N PHE A 39 -9.33 4.90 0.42
CA PHE A 39 -9.96 6.13 -0.08
C PHE A 39 -10.87 5.87 -1.29
N ARG A 40 -10.55 4.91 -2.14
CA ARG A 40 -11.45 4.47 -3.19
C ARG A 40 -12.35 3.35 -2.67
N GLN A 41 -13.52 3.72 -2.17
CA GLN A 41 -14.52 2.83 -1.57
C GLN A 41 -15.49 2.25 -2.62
N GLU A 42 -14.94 1.69 -3.70
CA GLU A 42 -15.71 1.07 -4.78
C GLU A 42 -15.08 -0.24 -5.24
N PRO A 43 -15.92 -1.23 -5.63
CA PRO A 43 -15.44 -2.39 -6.34
C PRO A 43 -14.70 -1.98 -7.62
N ILE A 44 -13.74 -2.78 -8.02
CA ILE A 44 -12.99 -2.57 -9.25
C ILE A 44 -13.24 -3.73 -10.22
N THR A 45 -13.37 -3.45 -11.52
CA THR A 45 -13.46 -4.47 -12.56
C THR A 45 -12.07 -4.92 -13.00
N GLU A 46 -11.98 -6.15 -13.57
CA GLU A 46 -10.71 -6.63 -14.13
C GLU A 46 -10.19 -5.73 -15.25
N GLU A 47 -11.07 -5.26 -16.12
CA GLU A 47 -10.69 -4.38 -17.22
C GLU A 47 -10.04 -3.11 -16.72
N ARG A 48 -10.65 -2.45 -15.72
CA ARG A 48 -10.12 -1.24 -15.10
C ARG A 48 -8.80 -1.52 -14.38
N HIS A 49 -8.66 -2.67 -13.71
CA HIS A 49 -7.40 -3.06 -13.08
C HIS A 49 -6.30 -3.32 -14.11
N ARG A 50 -6.60 -4.01 -15.22
CA ARG A 50 -5.64 -4.26 -16.31
C ARG A 50 -5.20 -2.97 -16.99
N GLN A 51 -6.11 -2.02 -17.19
CA GLN A 51 -5.77 -0.70 -17.73
C GLN A 51 -4.84 0.04 -16.76
N TRP A 52 -5.22 0.10 -15.48
CA TRP A 52 -4.41 0.72 -14.45
C TRP A 52 -3.00 0.11 -14.33
N LEU A 53 -2.88 -1.22 -14.41
CA LEU A 53 -1.56 -1.88 -14.41
C LEU A 53 -0.66 -1.43 -15.56
N ARG A 54 -1.21 -1.20 -16.75
CA ARG A 54 -0.43 -0.73 -17.90
C ARG A 54 0.12 0.68 -17.70
N GLU A 55 -0.60 1.50 -16.96
CA GLU A 55 -0.22 2.89 -16.67
C GLU A 55 0.74 2.99 -15.47
N MET A 56 0.61 2.08 -14.50
CA MET A 56 1.27 2.15 -13.19
C MET A 56 2.34 1.08 -12.93
N VAL A 57 2.84 0.43 -13.98
CA VAL A 57 3.71 -0.77 -13.92
C VAL A 57 4.97 -0.62 -13.06
N LEU A 58 5.44 0.59 -12.79
CA LEU A 58 6.79 0.81 -12.26
C LEU A 58 6.94 0.73 -10.74
N SER A 59 5.87 0.79 -9.95
CA SER A 59 5.99 0.97 -8.49
C SER A 59 5.21 -0.01 -7.62
N GLY A 60 4.37 -0.86 -8.23
CA GLY A 60 3.54 -1.80 -7.47
C GLY A 60 4.23 -3.14 -7.23
N LYS A 61 4.09 -3.66 -6.01
CA LYS A 61 4.57 -4.99 -5.62
C LYS A 61 3.42 -5.82 -5.03
N CYS A 62 3.41 -7.09 -5.37
CA CYS A 62 2.58 -8.09 -4.72
C CYS A 62 3.29 -8.57 -3.45
N ILE A 63 2.56 -8.65 -2.34
CA ILE A 63 3.05 -9.17 -1.07
C ILE A 63 2.80 -10.67 -1.07
N VAL A 64 3.86 -11.47 -1.01
CA VAL A 64 3.80 -12.94 -0.98
C VAL A 64 4.13 -13.43 0.43
N ASP A 65 3.20 -14.14 1.06
CA ASP A 65 3.45 -14.88 2.31
C ASP A 65 4.34 -16.08 2.01
N LYS A 66 5.55 -16.10 2.56
CA LYS A 66 6.55 -17.16 2.30
C LYS A 66 6.12 -18.51 2.87
N ALA A 67 5.40 -18.52 4.00
CA ALA A 67 4.96 -19.76 4.63
C ALA A 67 3.92 -20.51 3.78
N GLN A 68 3.09 -19.76 3.03
CA GLN A 68 2.02 -20.32 2.19
C GLN A 68 2.35 -20.24 0.69
N ASN A 69 3.47 -19.59 0.35
CA ASN A 69 3.90 -19.29 -1.02
C ASN A 69 2.79 -18.72 -1.90
N ARG A 70 1.99 -17.81 -1.36
CA ARG A 70 0.86 -17.19 -2.06
C ARG A 70 0.77 -15.68 -1.83
N PRO A 71 0.22 -14.93 -2.80
CA PRO A 71 -0.05 -13.51 -2.62
C PRO A 71 -1.08 -13.27 -1.52
N VAL A 72 -0.89 -12.20 -0.73
CA VAL A 72 -1.77 -11.83 0.38
C VAL A 72 -2.17 -10.35 0.37
N GLY A 73 -1.59 -9.54 -0.51
CA GLY A 73 -1.87 -8.12 -0.62
C GLY A 73 -1.01 -7.43 -1.67
N THR A 74 -1.10 -6.11 -1.71
CA THR A 74 -0.28 -5.28 -2.60
C THR A 74 0.26 -4.05 -1.89
N VAL A 75 1.41 -3.57 -2.31
CA VAL A 75 2.09 -2.37 -1.80
C VAL A 75 2.63 -1.54 -2.96
N PHE A 76 2.59 -0.21 -2.83
CA PHE A 76 2.98 0.73 -3.88
C PHE A 76 3.78 1.90 -3.32
N LEU A 77 4.67 2.43 -4.18
CA LEU A 77 5.08 3.83 -4.13
C LEU A 77 4.49 4.52 -5.35
N LYS A 78 3.58 5.43 -5.16
CA LYS A 78 2.92 6.20 -6.22
C LYS A 78 3.28 7.68 -6.11
N GLU A 79 2.89 8.49 -7.10
CA GLU A 79 3.22 9.92 -7.12
C GLU A 79 4.74 10.16 -6.91
N ILE A 80 5.58 9.37 -7.60
CA ILE A 80 7.03 9.46 -7.46
C ILE A 80 7.51 10.77 -8.07
N ASP A 81 7.87 11.70 -7.19
CA ASP A 81 8.43 13.01 -7.52
C ASP A 81 9.96 12.94 -7.43
N ARG A 82 10.62 12.89 -8.57
CA ARG A 82 12.07 12.76 -8.65
C ARG A 82 12.81 14.06 -8.41
N GLU A 83 12.16 15.20 -8.59
CA GLU A 83 12.73 16.51 -8.33
C GLU A 83 12.81 16.74 -6.81
N HIS A 84 11.72 16.47 -6.10
CA HIS A 84 11.64 16.64 -4.63
C HIS A 84 11.96 15.37 -3.85
N LEU A 85 12.35 14.28 -4.53
CA LEU A 85 12.77 12.99 -3.97
C LEU A 85 11.76 12.42 -2.97
N ARG A 86 10.47 12.42 -3.34
CA ARG A 86 9.37 11.95 -2.49
C ARG A 86 8.41 11.05 -3.24
N ALA A 87 7.68 10.22 -2.50
CA ALA A 87 6.61 9.38 -3.05
C ALA A 87 5.52 9.13 -2.01
N GLU A 88 4.31 8.84 -2.48
CA GLU A 88 3.20 8.38 -1.64
C GLU A 88 3.24 6.85 -1.51
N TYR A 89 3.16 6.36 -0.28
CA TYR A 89 3.06 4.95 0.05
C TYR A 89 1.60 4.52 0.15
N ALA A 90 1.27 3.37 -0.42
CA ALA A 90 -0.04 2.76 -0.27
C ALA A 90 0.07 1.23 -0.13
N ILE A 91 -0.79 0.63 0.69
CA ILE A 91 -0.84 -0.81 0.93
C ILE A 91 -2.28 -1.26 1.18
N PHE A 92 -2.60 -2.49 0.81
CA PHE A 92 -3.67 -3.23 1.46
C PHE A 92 -3.32 -4.72 1.60
N ILE A 93 -3.80 -5.33 2.68
CA ILE A 93 -3.77 -6.77 2.90
C ILE A 93 -5.14 -7.32 2.53
N GLY A 94 -5.20 -8.10 1.46
CA GLY A 94 -6.41 -8.68 0.92
C GLY A 94 -6.85 -9.95 1.67
N GLU A 95 -5.89 -10.81 2.03
CA GLU A 95 -6.17 -12.05 2.74
C GLU A 95 -6.35 -11.80 4.24
N GLU A 96 -7.50 -12.20 4.79
CA GLU A 96 -7.83 -12.02 6.21
C GLU A 96 -6.86 -12.78 7.12
N THR A 97 -6.47 -13.99 6.75
CA THR A 97 -5.53 -14.83 7.50
C THR A 97 -4.11 -14.25 7.59
N ALA A 98 -3.78 -13.29 6.75
CA ALA A 98 -2.50 -12.58 6.77
C ALA A 98 -2.50 -11.35 7.69
N ARG A 99 -3.69 -10.90 8.12
CA ARG A 99 -3.83 -9.73 9.00
C ARG A 99 -3.42 -10.06 10.43
N GLY A 100 -2.86 -9.08 11.16
CA GLY A 100 -2.42 -9.23 12.55
C GLY A 100 -1.10 -9.97 12.76
N ARG A 101 -0.46 -10.43 11.69
CA ARG A 101 0.81 -11.18 11.72
C ARG A 101 2.05 -10.30 11.52
N GLY A 102 1.91 -8.98 11.51
CA GLY A 102 3.02 -8.04 11.26
C GLY A 102 3.42 -7.89 9.77
N ILE A 103 2.73 -8.58 8.85
CA ILE A 103 3.00 -8.55 7.41
C ILE A 103 2.94 -7.13 6.84
N GLY A 104 1.96 -6.32 7.26
CA GLY A 104 1.83 -4.93 6.82
C GLY A 104 3.02 -4.06 7.23
N SER A 105 3.50 -4.21 8.47
CA SER A 105 4.68 -3.48 8.96
C SER A 105 5.96 -3.93 8.27
N GLU A 106 6.10 -5.23 7.99
CA GLU A 106 7.26 -5.75 7.24
C GLU A 106 7.25 -5.27 5.80
N ALA A 107 6.09 -5.31 5.12
CA ALA A 107 5.95 -4.79 3.77
C ALA A 107 6.27 -3.28 3.70
N ALA A 108 5.85 -2.51 4.70
CA ALA A 108 6.16 -1.09 4.78
C ALA A 108 7.67 -0.85 4.91
N ARG A 109 8.36 -1.54 5.79
CA ARG A 109 9.82 -1.44 5.92
C ARG A 109 10.55 -1.79 4.62
N LEU A 110 10.22 -2.94 4.02
CA LEU A 110 10.86 -3.37 2.77
C LEU A 110 10.64 -2.37 1.63
N MET A 111 9.43 -1.80 1.54
CA MET A 111 9.10 -0.87 0.46
C MET A 111 9.70 0.52 0.69
N THR A 112 9.82 0.98 1.94
CA THR A 112 10.52 2.23 2.27
C THR A 112 12.02 2.11 2.05
N ASP A 113 12.62 0.99 2.45
CA ASP A 113 14.04 0.70 2.19
C ASP A 113 14.33 0.69 0.67
N TYR A 114 13.46 0.05 -0.11
CA TYR A 114 13.55 0.07 -1.57
C TYR A 114 13.47 1.51 -2.12
N GLY A 115 12.53 2.31 -1.64
CA GLY A 115 12.38 3.71 -2.04
C GLY A 115 13.63 4.54 -1.75
N PHE A 116 14.21 4.38 -0.57
CA PHE A 116 15.41 5.10 -0.17
C PHE A 116 16.68 4.63 -0.89
N GLN A 117 16.88 3.33 -0.98
CA GLN A 117 18.12 2.75 -1.49
C GLN A 117 18.16 2.64 -3.01
N GLN A 118 17.04 2.27 -3.64
CA GLN A 118 16.99 1.99 -5.07
C GLN A 118 16.43 3.15 -5.89
N LEU A 119 15.47 3.91 -5.35
CA LEU A 119 14.88 5.05 -6.04
C LEU A 119 15.50 6.40 -5.62
N GLY A 120 16.37 6.41 -4.60
CA GLY A 120 17.04 7.62 -4.12
C GLY A 120 16.11 8.61 -3.44
N LEU A 121 14.94 8.18 -2.98
CA LEU A 121 13.98 9.05 -2.32
C LEU A 121 14.54 9.56 -0.98
N ASN A 122 14.11 10.75 -0.58
CA ASN A 122 14.39 11.33 0.73
C ASN A 122 13.20 11.23 1.68
N ARG A 123 11.97 11.19 1.13
CA ARG A 123 10.73 11.21 1.89
C ARG A 123 9.70 10.24 1.29
N ILE A 124 9.09 9.45 2.16
CA ILE A 124 7.93 8.63 1.80
C ILE A 124 6.80 8.99 2.77
N TYR A 125 5.64 9.35 2.22
CA TYR A 125 4.48 9.78 3.00
C TYR A 125 3.26 8.95 2.66
N LEU A 126 2.26 8.98 3.52
CA LEU A 126 0.99 8.30 3.31
C LEU A 126 -0.17 9.09 3.93
N TYR A 127 -1.36 8.77 3.46
CA TYR A 127 -2.61 9.19 4.07
C TYR A 127 -3.36 7.96 4.60
N VAL A 128 -4.02 8.12 5.74
CA VAL A 128 -4.80 7.05 6.37
C VAL A 128 -6.00 7.65 7.10
N PHE A 129 -7.16 6.99 7.06
CA PHE A 129 -8.29 7.39 7.88
C PHE A 129 -7.90 7.40 9.35
N ALA A 130 -8.22 8.48 10.07
CA ALA A 130 -7.91 8.61 11.50
C ALA A 130 -8.57 7.51 12.35
N SER A 131 -9.65 6.93 11.86
CA SER A 131 -10.34 5.78 12.47
C SER A 131 -9.66 4.44 12.24
N ASN A 132 -8.71 4.34 11.29
CA ASN A 132 -8.01 3.09 10.98
C ASN A 132 -6.80 2.87 11.92
N VAL A 133 -7.08 2.70 13.22
CA VAL A 133 -6.08 2.55 14.29
C VAL A 133 -5.10 1.41 13.99
N ARG A 134 -5.58 0.32 13.38
CA ARG A 134 -4.75 -0.83 13.02
C ARG A 134 -3.67 -0.48 12.00
N ALA A 135 -4.04 0.22 10.93
CA ALA A 135 -3.08 0.66 9.92
C ALA A 135 -2.09 1.66 10.52
N ILE A 136 -2.58 2.64 11.30
CA ILE A 136 -1.73 3.63 11.97
C ILE A 136 -0.69 2.96 12.86
N THR A 137 -1.09 1.97 13.66
CA THR A 137 -0.16 1.19 14.51
C THR A 137 0.88 0.46 13.66
N SER A 138 0.46 -0.14 12.55
CA SER A 138 1.36 -0.82 11.60
C SER A 138 2.39 0.14 10.99
N TYR A 139 1.97 1.34 10.59
CA TYR A 139 2.85 2.37 10.05
C TYR A 139 3.83 2.91 11.08
N ARG A 140 3.38 3.17 12.31
CA ARG A 140 4.27 3.56 13.41
C ARG A 140 5.34 2.50 13.69
N SER A 141 4.95 1.22 13.68
CA SER A 141 5.89 0.08 13.85
C SER A 141 6.91 -0.02 12.70
N ALA A 142 6.58 0.50 11.52
CA ALA A 142 7.49 0.57 10.37
C ALA A 142 8.35 1.84 10.36
N GLY A 143 8.17 2.77 11.32
CA GLY A 143 8.97 3.99 11.46
C GLY A 143 8.30 5.27 10.95
N PHE A 144 7.07 5.20 10.43
CA PHE A 144 6.32 6.40 10.05
C PHE A 144 5.94 7.22 11.28
N ARG A 145 6.02 8.53 11.14
CA ARG A 145 5.58 9.52 12.14
C ARG A 145 4.39 10.31 11.62
N GLU A 146 3.47 10.64 12.50
CA GLU A 146 2.35 11.51 12.19
C GLU A 146 2.85 12.95 12.02
N GLU A 147 2.40 13.63 10.97
CA GLU A 147 2.72 15.03 10.70
C GLU A 147 1.53 15.95 10.89
N GLY A 148 0.34 15.43 10.75
CA GLY A 148 -0.87 16.21 10.96
C GLY A 148 -2.16 15.46 10.72
N ARG A 149 -3.23 16.03 11.23
CA ARG A 149 -4.61 15.58 11.06
C ARG A 149 -5.36 16.56 10.18
N LEU A 150 -5.82 16.07 9.05
CA LEU A 150 -6.65 16.80 8.11
C LEU A 150 -8.11 16.54 8.50
N ARG A 151 -8.74 17.53 9.14
CA ARG A 151 -10.12 17.41 9.62
C ARG A 151 -11.10 17.40 8.45
N GLU A 152 -12.07 16.48 8.48
CA GLU A 152 -13.14 16.37 7.48
C GLU A 152 -12.64 16.32 6.02
N ASN A 153 -11.45 15.74 5.82
CA ASN A 153 -10.76 15.76 4.53
C ASN A 153 -11.37 14.80 3.49
N TYR A 154 -12.15 13.83 3.94
CA TYR A 154 -12.74 12.83 3.05
C TYR A 154 -14.25 12.75 3.24
N ARG A 155 -15.00 12.89 2.14
CA ARG A 155 -16.45 12.67 2.14
C ARG A 155 -16.75 11.20 1.88
N CYS A 156 -17.34 10.54 2.86
CA CYS A 156 -17.77 9.15 2.77
C CYS A 156 -19.03 9.00 1.90
N LYS A 157 -19.30 7.77 1.45
CA LYS A 157 -20.48 7.47 0.62
C LYS A 157 -21.83 7.72 1.33
N ASP A 158 -21.86 7.61 2.64
CA ASP A 158 -23.01 7.90 3.49
C ASP A 158 -23.26 9.41 3.69
N GLY A 159 -22.40 10.25 3.10
CA GLY A 159 -22.47 11.70 3.20
C GLY A 159 -21.71 12.30 4.38
N ASN A 160 -21.26 11.49 5.33
CA ASN A 160 -20.44 11.94 6.46
C ASN A 160 -19.02 12.29 6.02
N PHE A 161 -18.32 13.08 6.84
CA PHE A 161 -16.91 13.40 6.61
C PHE A 161 -16.03 12.64 7.58
N ALA A 162 -14.85 12.26 7.09
CA ALA A 162 -13.84 11.57 7.88
C ALA A 162 -12.52 12.36 7.92
N ASP A 163 -11.88 12.32 9.09
CA ASP A 163 -10.55 12.87 9.27
C ASP A 163 -9.49 11.91 8.69
N VAL A 164 -8.45 12.49 8.16
CA VAL A 164 -7.32 11.79 7.57
C VAL A 164 -6.04 12.20 8.27
N LEU A 165 -5.21 11.23 8.65
CA LEU A 165 -3.85 11.51 9.12
C LEU A 165 -2.88 11.49 7.94
N MET A 166 -1.95 12.42 7.96
CA MET A 166 -0.76 12.40 7.13
C MET A 166 0.41 11.89 7.97
N MET A 167 1.08 10.86 7.47
CA MET A 167 2.26 10.28 8.12
C MET A 167 3.42 10.20 7.13
N SER A 168 4.65 10.25 7.62
CA SER A 168 5.83 10.12 6.78
C SER A 168 7.00 9.44 7.48
N ILE A 169 7.95 9.01 6.65
CA ILE A 169 9.26 8.53 7.05
C ILE A 169 10.31 9.19 6.16
N LEU A 170 11.41 9.61 6.77
CA LEU A 170 12.56 10.24 6.09
C LEU A 170 13.73 9.26 6.04
N ARG A 171 14.58 9.44 5.04
CA ARG A 171 15.82 8.69 4.88
C ARG A 171 16.82 8.94 5.99
#